data_d1178a678b4f4fb90addaa8bdae024c7
#
_entry.id   d1178a678b4f4fb90addaa8bdae024c7
#
_cell.length_a   1.000
_cell.length_b   1.000
_cell.length_c   1.000
_cell.angle_alpha   90.00
_cell.angle_beta   90.00
_cell.angle_gamma   90.00
#
_symmetry.space_group_name_H-M   'P 1'
#
loop_
_entity.id
_entity.type
_entity.pdbx_description
1 polymer ?
#
loop_
_entity_poly.entity_id
_entity_poly.type
_entity_poly.pdbx_seq_one_letter_code
_entity_poly.pdbx_strand_id
1 'polypeptide(L)'
;MTKPMSIAARTKKIVKSHGNDKSAMIAVLQDIQEAFNYLPKEALKAAAKALNVPMSRVYEAATFYTAFSLKPRGKHIVKICKGTACHVRGAAILQDRFETTLGIKAGETTADKNFSLETVNCVGACALGPVVVINADYHGQVTINKVDKIIKKINEEGA
;
A
#
# COMPACT_ATOMS: atom_id res chain seq x y z
N MET A 1 18.11 17.48 -17.74
CA MET A 1 17.49 17.43 -16.42
C MET A 1 16.00 17.74 -16.60
N THR A 2 15.18 16.71 -16.75
CA THR A 2 13.72 16.86 -16.92
C THR A 2 13.10 17.24 -15.59
N LYS A 3 12.50 18.43 -15.53
CA LYS A 3 11.75 18.95 -14.37
C LYS A 3 10.71 17.89 -13.93
N PRO A 4 10.64 17.49 -12.66
CA PRO A 4 9.68 16.48 -12.22
C PRO A 4 8.27 16.96 -12.57
N MET A 5 7.53 16.15 -13.32
CA MET A 5 6.14 16.45 -13.69
C MET A 5 5.31 16.64 -12.40
N SER A 6 4.54 17.73 -12.34
CA SER A 6 3.65 17.97 -11.20
C SER A 6 2.63 16.82 -11.04
N ILE A 7 2.20 16.56 -9.81
CA ILE A 7 1.18 15.53 -9.50
C ILE A 7 -0.03 15.68 -10.41
N ALA A 8 -0.53 16.91 -10.60
CA ALA A 8 -1.68 17.19 -11.46
C ALA A 8 -1.42 16.85 -12.94
N ALA A 9 -0.21 17.10 -13.45
CA ALA A 9 0.15 16.79 -14.85
C ALA A 9 0.25 15.27 -15.07
N ARG A 10 0.87 14.54 -14.12
CA ARG A 10 0.96 13.08 -14.16
C ARG A 10 -0.43 12.44 -14.08
N THR A 11 -1.30 12.95 -13.19
CA THR A 11 -2.68 12.49 -13.05
C THR A 11 -3.49 12.70 -14.33
N LYS A 12 -3.37 13.87 -14.97
CA LYS A 12 -4.05 14.13 -16.26
C LYS A 12 -3.61 13.17 -17.35
N LYS A 13 -2.33 12.78 -17.39
CA LYS A 13 -1.83 11.78 -18.33
C LYS A 13 -2.47 10.41 -18.07
N ILE A 14 -2.60 10.01 -16.81
CA ILE A 14 -3.28 8.76 -16.41
C ILE A 14 -4.75 8.81 -16.84
N VAL A 15 -5.48 9.88 -16.55
CA VAL A 15 -6.89 10.00 -16.97
C VAL A 15 -7.03 9.94 -18.48
N LYS A 16 -6.11 10.56 -19.22
CA LYS A 16 -6.10 10.53 -20.69
C LYS A 16 -5.86 9.13 -21.26
N SER A 17 -5.03 8.29 -20.63
CA SER A 17 -4.82 6.90 -21.08
C SER A 17 -6.08 6.03 -20.94
N HIS A 18 -7.02 6.42 -20.07
CA HIS A 18 -8.36 5.82 -19.92
C HIS A 18 -9.45 6.55 -20.73
N GLY A 19 -9.08 7.34 -21.77
CA GLY A 19 -10.02 8.01 -22.65
C GLY A 19 -10.84 9.12 -22.01
N ASN A 20 -10.47 9.63 -20.83
CA ASN A 20 -11.27 10.55 -20.01
C ASN A 20 -12.67 10.01 -19.67
N ASP A 21 -12.84 8.70 -19.69
CA ASP A 21 -14.12 8.08 -19.39
C ASP A 21 -14.40 8.06 -17.88
N LYS A 22 -15.54 8.65 -17.48
CA LYS A 22 -15.99 8.65 -16.09
C LYS A 22 -16.28 7.25 -15.54
N SER A 23 -16.59 6.27 -16.39
CA SER A 23 -16.81 4.88 -15.99
C SER A 23 -15.50 4.20 -15.57
N ALA A 24 -14.35 4.66 -16.07
CA ALA A 24 -13.02 4.18 -15.70
C ALA A 24 -12.47 4.78 -14.39
N MET A 25 -13.28 5.50 -13.60
CA MET A 25 -12.82 6.21 -12.40
C MET A 25 -12.03 5.30 -11.44
N ILE A 26 -12.47 4.08 -11.20
CA ILE A 26 -11.78 3.16 -10.27
C ILE A 26 -10.41 2.77 -10.83
N ALA A 27 -10.32 2.43 -12.12
CA ALA A 27 -9.05 2.11 -12.77
C ALA A 27 -8.08 3.30 -12.74
N VAL A 28 -8.58 4.51 -12.99
CA VAL A 28 -7.79 5.74 -12.85
C VAL A 28 -7.25 5.93 -11.44
N LEU A 29 -8.06 5.67 -10.40
CA LEU A 29 -7.61 5.75 -9.01
C LEU A 29 -6.56 4.67 -8.67
N GLN A 30 -6.67 3.47 -9.24
CA GLN A 30 -5.68 2.41 -9.10
C GLN A 30 -4.34 2.84 -9.69
N ASP A 31 -4.33 3.34 -10.92
CA ASP A 31 -3.11 3.81 -11.58
C ASP A 31 -2.48 5.02 -10.87
N ILE A 32 -3.32 5.92 -10.31
CA ILE A 32 -2.82 7.03 -9.49
C ILE A 32 -2.14 6.48 -8.23
N GLN A 33 -2.77 5.52 -7.55
CA GLN A 33 -2.18 4.93 -6.35
C GLN A 33 -0.89 4.17 -6.66
N GLU A 34 -0.82 3.44 -7.76
CA GLU A 34 0.41 2.78 -8.21
C GLU A 34 1.51 3.81 -8.50
N ALA A 35 1.15 4.93 -9.14
CA ALA A 35 2.10 5.98 -9.50
C ALA A 35 2.68 6.75 -8.31
N PHE A 36 1.92 6.88 -7.20
CA PHE A 36 2.29 7.71 -6.04
C PHE A 36 2.35 6.92 -4.71
N ASN A 37 2.06 5.63 -4.69
CA ASN A 37 1.87 4.75 -3.52
C ASN A 37 0.67 5.11 -2.63
N TYR A 38 -0.06 6.17 -2.94
CA TYR A 38 -1.28 6.61 -2.26
C TYR A 38 -2.07 7.55 -3.18
N LEU A 39 -3.22 8.02 -2.72
CA LEU A 39 -4.06 8.97 -3.46
C LEU A 39 -3.87 10.41 -2.92
N PRO A 40 -2.93 11.21 -3.47
CA PRO A 40 -2.74 12.60 -3.07
C PRO A 40 -3.99 13.44 -3.31
N LYS A 41 -4.31 14.35 -2.40
CA LYS A 41 -5.47 15.27 -2.53
C LYS A 41 -5.46 16.06 -3.86
N GLU A 42 -4.26 16.45 -4.31
CA GLU A 42 -4.10 17.14 -5.59
C GLU A 42 -4.41 16.22 -6.78
N ALA A 43 -4.03 14.95 -6.71
CA ALA A 43 -4.35 13.97 -7.74
C ALA A 43 -5.86 13.71 -7.80
N LEU A 44 -6.53 13.55 -6.65
CA LEU A 44 -7.99 13.37 -6.61
C LEU A 44 -8.73 14.56 -7.22
N LYS A 45 -8.30 15.81 -6.92
CA LYS A 45 -8.86 17.01 -7.53
C LYS A 45 -8.63 17.06 -9.04
N ALA A 46 -7.45 16.71 -9.50
CA ALA A 46 -7.12 16.68 -10.92
C ALA A 46 -7.90 15.59 -11.67
N ALA A 47 -8.07 14.41 -11.07
CA ALA A 47 -8.87 13.30 -11.60
C ALA A 47 -10.37 13.70 -11.70
N ALA A 48 -10.94 14.24 -10.64
CA ALA A 48 -12.33 14.70 -10.62
C ALA A 48 -12.62 15.69 -11.76
N LYS A 49 -11.72 16.69 -11.93
CA LYS A 49 -11.84 17.68 -12.99
C LYS A 49 -11.70 17.06 -14.39
N ALA A 50 -10.74 16.17 -14.57
CA ALA A 50 -10.45 15.57 -15.88
C ALA A 50 -11.52 14.55 -16.32
N LEU A 51 -12.11 13.81 -15.36
CA LEU A 51 -13.21 12.87 -15.59
C LEU A 51 -14.59 13.55 -15.63
N ASN A 52 -14.65 14.86 -15.33
CA ASN A 52 -15.91 15.61 -15.22
C ASN A 52 -16.92 14.96 -14.22
N VAL A 53 -16.42 14.58 -13.04
CA VAL A 53 -17.21 14.00 -11.95
C VAL A 53 -17.10 14.87 -10.69
N PRO A 54 -18.12 14.90 -9.81
CA PRO A 54 -18.03 15.61 -8.54
C PRO A 54 -16.89 15.05 -7.67
N MET A 55 -16.20 15.94 -6.95
CA MET A 55 -15.13 15.52 -6.02
C MET A 55 -15.63 14.57 -4.93
N SER A 56 -16.88 14.72 -4.50
CA SER A 56 -17.54 13.83 -3.53
C SER A 56 -17.54 12.37 -4.01
N ARG A 57 -17.82 12.14 -5.30
CA ARG A 57 -17.85 10.79 -5.86
C ARG A 57 -16.47 10.15 -5.95
N VAL A 58 -15.45 10.94 -6.28
CA VAL A 58 -14.05 10.47 -6.29
C VAL A 58 -13.59 10.14 -4.86
N TYR A 59 -13.96 11.01 -3.89
CA TYR A 59 -13.59 10.80 -2.49
C TYR A 59 -14.33 9.62 -1.86
N GLU A 60 -15.61 9.44 -2.19
CA GLU A 60 -16.41 8.28 -1.80
C GLU A 60 -15.74 6.97 -2.26
N ALA A 61 -15.36 6.86 -3.53
CA ALA A 61 -14.65 5.71 -4.04
C ALA A 61 -13.29 5.51 -3.34
N ALA A 62 -12.53 6.59 -3.14
CA ALA A 62 -11.22 6.53 -2.49
C ALA A 62 -11.28 6.10 -1.02
N THR A 63 -12.41 6.30 -0.34
CA THR A 63 -12.62 5.90 1.07
C THR A 63 -13.36 4.58 1.21
N PHE A 64 -14.17 4.19 0.24
CA PHE A 64 -14.94 2.96 0.27
C PHE A 64 -14.05 1.72 0.07
N TYR A 65 -13.13 1.76 -0.89
CA TYR A 65 -12.27 0.63 -1.19
C TYR A 65 -11.04 0.60 -0.27
N THR A 66 -10.87 -0.46 0.52
CA THR A 66 -9.73 -0.67 1.42
C THR A 66 -8.39 -0.78 0.70
N ALA A 67 -8.41 -1.07 -0.61
CA ALA A 67 -7.21 -1.08 -1.44
C ALA A 67 -6.59 0.32 -1.60
N PHE A 68 -7.38 1.38 -1.47
CA PHE A 68 -6.90 2.75 -1.59
C PHE A 68 -6.37 3.31 -0.27
N SER A 69 -5.39 4.20 -0.36
CA SER A 69 -4.85 4.92 0.79
C SER A 69 -4.81 6.41 0.51
N LEU A 70 -5.37 7.20 1.42
CA LEU A 70 -5.27 8.67 1.41
C LEU A 70 -4.03 9.18 2.14
N LYS A 71 -3.36 8.31 2.89
CA LYS A 71 -2.11 8.61 3.60
C LYS A 71 -0.92 8.09 2.79
N PRO A 72 0.21 8.82 2.79
CA PRO A 72 1.43 8.34 2.15
C PRO A 72 1.82 6.96 2.68
N ARG A 73 2.08 6.02 1.77
CA ARG A 73 2.62 4.69 2.09
C ARG A 73 4.11 4.64 1.82
N GLY A 74 4.79 3.73 2.49
CA GLY A 74 6.18 3.43 2.25
C GLY A 74 6.41 2.72 0.90
N LYS A 75 7.66 2.65 0.51
CA LYS A 75 8.11 1.92 -0.68
C LYS A 75 7.80 0.42 -0.56
N HIS A 76 7.94 -0.13 0.65
CA HIS A 76 7.66 -1.52 0.97
C HIS A 76 6.47 -1.62 1.92
N ILE A 77 5.42 -2.30 1.48
CA ILE A 77 4.20 -2.50 2.27
C ILE A 77 4.27 -3.90 2.87
N VAL A 78 4.44 -3.97 4.18
CA VAL A 78 4.47 -5.22 4.95
C VAL A 78 3.07 -5.50 5.49
N LYS A 79 2.45 -6.60 5.05
CA LYS A 79 1.12 -7.03 5.48
C LYS A 79 1.22 -8.31 6.29
N ILE A 80 0.80 -8.27 7.56
CA ILE A 80 0.79 -9.42 8.45
C ILE A 80 -0.59 -10.04 8.47
N CYS A 81 -0.69 -11.32 8.12
CA CYS A 81 -1.94 -12.05 8.17
C CYS A 81 -2.35 -12.34 9.63
N LYS A 82 -3.54 -11.88 10.02
CA LYS A 82 -4.15 -12.12 11.34
C LYS A 82 -5.29 -13.15 11.30
N GLY A 83 -5.44 -13.89 10.20
CA GLY A 83 -6.40 -14.98 10.10
C GLY A 83 -6.16 -16.04 11.18
N THR A 84 -7.20 -16.78 11.58
CA THR A 84 -7.17 -17.72 12.72
C THR A 84 -5.97 -18.67 12.69
N ALA A 85 -5.68 -19.29 11.54
CA ALA A 85 -4.54 -20.20 11.40
C ALA A 85 -3.18 -19.51 11.63
N CYS A 86 -3.01 -18.29 11.13
CA CYS A 86 -1.80 -17.49 11.35
C CYS A 86 -1.70 -17.00 12.79
N HIS A 87 -2.83 -16.58 13.38
CA HIS A 87 -2.90 -16.12 14.76
C HIS A 87 -2.47 -17.22 15.74
N VAL A 88 -3.04 -18.42 15.62
CA VAL A 88 -2.69 -19.58 16.44
C VAL A 88 -1.21 -19.96 16.29
N ARG A 89 -0.63 -19.74 15.11
CA ARG A 89 0.78 -20.02 14.82
C ARG A 89 1.72 -18.85 15.16
N GLY A 90 1.26 -17.84 15.89
CA GLY A 90 2.09 -16.78 16.44
C GLY A 90 2.18 -15.50 15.62
N ALA A 91 1.20 -15.19 14.75
CA ALA A 91 1.21 -13.95 13.97
C ALA A 91 1.24 -12.68 14.85
N ALA A 92 0.71 -12.74 16.09
CA ALA A 92 0.80 -11.62 17.03
C ALA A 92 2.27 -11.31 17.41
N ILE A 93 3.05 -12.34 17.70
CA ILE A 93 4.48 -12.22 18.04
C ILE A 93 5.27 -11.63 16.87
N LEU A 94 4.91 -12.02 15.63
CA LEU A 94 5.52 -11.45 14.43
C LEU A 94 5.19 -9.97 14.27
N GLN A 95 3.93 -9.58 14.56
CA GLN A 95 3.52 -8.19 14.55
C GLN A 95 4.36 -7.36 15.52
N ASP A 96 4.46 -7.80 16.78
CA ASP A 96 5.25 -7.12 17.81
C ASP A 96 6.74 -6.99 17.39
N ARG A 97 7.29 -8.02 16.75
CA ARG A 97 8.65 -7.98 16.23
C ARG A 97 8.82 -6.96 15.10
N PHE A 98 7.90 -6.93 14.13
CA PHE A 98 7.93 -5.92 13.06
C PHE A 98 7.76 -4.51 13.62
N GLU A 99 6.82 -4.29 14.54
CA GLU A 99 6.60 -3.00 15.18
C GLU A 99 7.85 -2.51 15.91
N THR A 100 8.49 -3.40 16.68
CA THR A 100 9.73 -3.08 17.41
C THR A 100 10.89 -2.79 16.46
N THR A 101 11.08 -3.61 15.43
CA THR A 101 12.22 -3.47 14.51
C THR A 101 12.09 -2.25 13.59
N LEU A 102 10.87 -1.92 13.17
CA LEU A 102 10.59 -0.76 12.31
C LEU A 102 10.32 0.53 13.09
N GLY A 103 10.09 0.45 14.41
CA GLY A 103 9.77 1.60 15.26
C GLY A 103 8.42 2.25 14.96
N ILE A 104 7.48 1.50 14.38
CA ILE A 104 6.14 1.97 14.01
C ILE A 104 5.08 0.96 14.44
N LYS A 105 3.83 1.41 14.56
CA LYS A 105 2.67 0.54 14.82
C LYS A 105 1.99 0.08 13.53
N ALA A 106 1.21 -0.99 13.63
CA ALA A 106 0.36 -1.43 12.52
C ALA A 106 -0.57 -0.29 12.07
N GLY A 107 -0.60 -0.01 10.76
CA GLY A 107 -1.29 1.12 10.16
C GLY A 107 -0.43 2.36 9.95
N GLU A 108 0.84 2.33 10.36
CA GLU A 108 1.77 3.46 10.22
C GLU A 108 2.83 3.21 9.14
N THR A 109 3.51 4.29 8.79
CA THR A 109 4.62 4.31 7.83
C THR A 109 5.85 4.91 8.51
N THR A 110 7.02 4.34 8.27
CA THR A 110 8.30 4.86 8.80
C THR A 110 8.57 6.29 8.33
N ALA A 111 9.27 7.08 9.13
CA ALA A 111 9.55 8.49 8.83
C ALA A 111 10.32 8.69 7.50
N ASP A 112 11.17 7.73 7.14
CA ASP A 112 11.91 7.69 5.88
C ASP A 112 11.04 7.25 4.68
N LYS A 113 9.76 6.86 4.94
CA LYS A 113 8.82 6.30 3.95
C LYS A 113 9.34 5.05 3.24
N ASN A 114 10.20 4.29 3.89
CA ASN A 114 10.70 3.04 3.35
C ASN A 114 9.70 1.90 3.59
N PHE A 115 9.13 1.81 4.80
CA PHE A 115 8.18 0.76 5.17
C PHE A 115 6.82 1.30 5.61
N SER A 116 5.76 0.59 5.22
CA SER A 116 4.43 0.69 5.84
C SER A 116 4.08 -0.66 6.44
N LEU A 117 3.60 -0.68 7.68
CA LEU A 117 3.18 -1.89 8.36
C LEU A 117 1.64 -1.95 8.39
N GLU A 118 1.07 -3.00 7.83
CA GLU A 118 -0.38 -3.22 7.79
C GLU A 118 -0.73 -4.61 8.34
N THR A 119 -1.94 -4.78 8.83
CA THR A 119 -2.49 -6.10 9.17
C THR A 119 -3.65 -6.40 8.23
N VAL A 120 -3.81 -7.67 7.87
CA VAL A 120 -4.92 -8.15 7.04
C VAL A 120 -5.61 -9.33 7.71
N ASN A 121 -6.92 -9.43 7.55
CA ASN A 121 -7.69 -10.48 8.22
C ASN A 121 -7.34 -11.89 7.73
N CYS A 122 -7.15 -12.06 6.42
CA CYS A 122 -6.70 -13.33 5.84
C CYS A 122 -6.18 -13.12 4.42
N VAL A 123 -5.06 -13.79 4.07
CA VAL A 123 -4.49 -13.79 2.71
C VAL A 123 -4.79 -15.09 1.95
N GLY A 124 -5.53 -16.04 2.55
CA GLY A 124 -5.90 -17.30 1.91
C GLY A 124 -4.84 -18.39 1.90
N ALA A 125 -3.61 -18.15 2.39
CA ALA A 125 -2.49 -19.08 2.35
C ALA A 125 -2.26 -19.80 3.70
N CYS A 126 -3.31 -20.34 4.30
CA CYS A 126 -3.31 -20.91 5.67
C CYS A 126 -2.31 -22.06 5.87
N ALA A 127 -2.06 -22.88 4.84
CA ALA A 127 -1.08 -23.96 4.91
C ALA A 127 0.34 -23.43 5.19
N LEU A 128 0.67 -22.23 4.72
CA LEU A 128 1.95 -21.58 4.88
C LEU A 128 2.03 -20.70 6.15
N GLY A 129 0.99 -20.70 7.01
CA GLY A 129 0.95 -19.85 8.20
C GLY A 129 2.10 -20.07 9.17
N PRO A 130 2.56 -19.02 9.88
CA PRO A 130 2.12 -17.64 9.76
C PRO A 130 2.69 -16.97 8.51
N VAL A 131 1.87 -16.14 7.83
CA VAL A 131 2.21 -15.50 6.54
C VAL A 131 2.36 -14.01 6.69
N VAL A 132 3.42 -13.50 6.08
CA VAL A 132 3.67 -12.08 5.86
C VAL A 132 3.79 -11.84 4.36
N VAL A 133 3.13 -10.81 3.86
CA VAL A 133 3.22 -10.40 2.45
C VAL A 133 3.95 -9.08 2.38
N ILE A 134 4.97 -8.98 1.54
CA ILE A 134 5.73 -7.76 1.32
C ILE A 134 5.56 -7.36 -0.14
N ASN A 135 4.89 -6.25 -0.37
CA ASN A 135 4.41 -5.84 -1.69
C ASN A 135 3.52 -6.94 -2.32
N ALA A 136 4.07 -7.75 -3.21
CA ALA A 136 3.41 -8.89 -3.85
C ALA A 136 3.99 -10.26 -3.42
N ASP A 137 5.10 -10.28 -2.67
CA ASP A 137 5.81 -11.50 -2.31
C ASP A 137 5.26 -12.11 -1.02
N TYR A 138 4.90 -13.41 -1.08
CA TYR A 138 4.38 -14.18 0.04
C TYR A 138 5.50 -14.90 0.79
N HIS A 139 5.67 -14.56 2.05
CA HIS A 139 6.61 -15.22 2.96
C HIS A 139 5.82 -16.10 3.92
N GLY A 140 5.95 -17.41 3.76
CA GLY A 140 5.31 -18.40 4.63
C GLY A 140 6.23 -18.88 5.75
N GLN A 141 5.62 -19.48 6.82
CA GLN A 141 6.30 -20.04 7.97
C GLN A 141 7.34 -19.04 8.53
N VAL A 142 6.89 -17.79 8.68
CA VAL A 142 7.76 -16.71 9.13
C VAL A 142 8.03 -16.89 10.62
N THR A 143 9.29 -16.86 10.99
CA THR A 143 9.78 -16.90 12.39
C THR A 143 10.37 -15.53 12.74
N ILE A 144 10.59 -15.28 14.03
CA ILE A 144 11.21 -14.03 14.53
C ILE A 144 12.55 -13.76 13.81
N ASN A 145 13.39 -14.79 13.68
CA ASN A 145 14.69 -14.66 13.00
C ASN A 145 14.55 -14.36 11.51
N LYS A 146 13.47 -14.81 10.88
CA LYS A 146 13.16 -14.49 9.48
C LYS A 146 12.75 -13.02 9.28
N VAL A 147 12.07 -12.42 10.25
CA VAL A 147 11.69 -11.00 10.22
C VAL A 147 12.92 -10.12 10.05
N ASP A 148 13.92 -10.32 10.90
CA ASP A 148 15.16 -9.52 10.87
C ASP A 148 15.91 -9.67 9.55
N LYS A 149 15.98 -10.90 9.03
CA LYS A 149 16.63 -11.18 7.74
C LYS A 149 15.90 -10.51 6.57
N ILE A 150 14.56 -10.52 6.59
CA ILE A 150 13.72 -9.89 5.54
C ILE A 150 13.95 -8.39 5.54
N ILE A 151 13.87 -7.74 6.71
CA ILE A 151 14.06 -6.29 6.82
C ILE A 151 15.46 -5.89 6.38
N LYS A 152 16.49 -6.65 6.81
CA LYS A 152 17.87 -6.39 6.43
C LYS A 152 18.07 -6.49 4.92
N LYS A 153 17.56 -7.57 4.30
CA LYS A 153 17.64 -7.78 2.86
C LYS A 153 17.01 -6.62 2.07
N ILE A 154 15.82 -6.17 2.48
CA ILE A 154 15.12 -5.05 1.81
C ILE A 154 15.92 -3.76 1.94
N ASN A 155 16.52 -3.49 3.10
CA ASN A 155 17.34 -2.30 3.30
C ASN A 155 18.63 -2.33 2.44
N GLU A 156 19.22 -3.51 2.24
CA GLU A 156 20.39 -3.70 1.38
C GLU A 156 20.06 -3.56 -0.11
N GLU A 157 18.88 -4.00 -0.56
CA GLU A 157 18.42 -3.87 -1.95
C GLU A 157 17.93 -2.44 -2.29
N GLY A 158 17.67 -1.61 -1.29
CA GLY A 158 17.17 -0.24 -1.43
C GLY A 158 18.22 0.86 -1.28
N ALA A 159 19.49 0.50 -1.00
CA ALA A 159 20.60 1.44 -0.79
C ALA A 159 21.31 1.85 -2.10
#